data_46923e2feb2fd152df7b9489b9d5c5ab
#
_entry.id   46923e2feb2fd152df7b9489b9d5c5ab
#
_cell.length_a   1.000
_cell.length_b   1.000
_cell.length_c   1.000
_cell.angle_alpha   90.00
_cell.angle_beta   90.00
_cell.angle_gamma   90.00
#
_symmetry.space_group_name_H-M   'P 1'
#
loop_
_entity.id
_entity.type
_entity.pdbx_description
1 polymer ?
#
loop_
_entity_poly.entity_id
_entity_poly.type
_entity_poly.pdbx_seq_one_letter_code
_entity_poly.pdbx_strand_id
1 'polypeptide(L)'
;DLETLEYIHLHKTGALLKACVRTGAMIAGADEELLAALTSYAEGIGLAFQIIDDILDVTASSEILGKTAGKDLLADKTTYPKLLGLDESKKRALNLVKKAKESIIPWGEDANYLLSLADFITNRDR
;
A
#
# COMPACT_ATOMS: atom_id res chain seq x y z
N ASP A 1 -5.05 0.80 -17.99
CA ASP A 1 -4.14 1.91 -17.72
C ASP A 1 -3.93 2.11 -16.22
N LEU A 2 -3.05 3.03 -15.86
CA LEU A 2 -2.67 3.26 -14.47
C LEU A 2 -3.86 3.73 -13.62
N GLU A 3 -4.66 4.63 -14.14
CA GLU A 3 -5.83 5.16 -13.42
C GLU A 3 -6.83 4.03 -13.11
N THR A 4 -7.09 3.18 -14.07
CA THR A 4 -7.96 2.03 -13.89
C THR A 4 -7.40 1.05 -12.87
N LEU A 5 -6.09 0.80 -12.92
CA LEU A 5 -5.45 -0.10 -11.96
C LEU A 5 -5.54 0.45 -10.54
N GLU A 6 -5.30 1.73 -10.34
CA GLU A 6 -5.41 2.37 -9.03
C GLU A 6 -6.85 2.34 -8.52
N TYR A 7 -7.81 2.62 -9.39
CA TYR A 7 -9.22 2.52 -9.04
C TYR A 7 -9.56 1.12 -8.51
N ILE A 8 -9.11 0.09 -9.21
CA ILE A 8 -9.36 -1.30 -8.79
C ILE A 8 -8.76 -1.56 -7.41
N HIS A 9 -7.50 -1.18 -7.21
CA HIS A 9 -6.82 -1.42 -5.92
C HIS A 9 -7.46 -0.66 -4.77
N LEU A 10 -7.85 0.60 -4.99
CA LEU A 10 -8.49 1.41 -3.96
C LEU A 10 -9.87 0.89 -3.56
N HIS A 11 -10.61 0.31 -4.51
CA HIS A 11 -11.97 -0.18 -4.28
C HIS A 11 -12.04 -1.65 -3.91
N LYS A 12 -10.91 -2.35 -3.89
CA LYS A 12 -10.82 -3.75 -3.50
C LYS A 12 -10.10 -3.84 -2.15
N THR A 13 -8.81 -4.12 -2.17
CA THR A 13 -8.01 -4.25 -0.95
C THR A 13 -7.91 -2.94 -0.17
N GLY A 14 -7.76 -1.81 -0.88
CA GLY A 14 -7.70 -0.50 -0.26
C GLY A 14 -8.95 -0.15 0.52
N ALA A 15 -10.12 -0.50 -0.01
CA ALA A 15 -11.39 -0.26 0.68
C ALA A 15 -11.48 -1.03 2.00
N LEU A 16 -10.99 -2.27 2.02
CA LEU A 16 -10.99 -3.08 3.24
C LEU A 16 -10.04 -2.50 4.28
N LEU A 17 -8.82 -2.14 3.90
CA LEU A 17 -7.86 -1.52 4.80
C LEU A 17 -8.39 -0.21 5.37
N LYS A 18 -8.97 0.61 4.52
CA LYS A 18 -9.58 1.88 4.93
C LYS A 18 -10.71 1.65 5.93
N ALA A 19 -11.57 0.67 5.67
CA ALA A 19 -12.67 0.33 6.57
C ALA A 19 -12.15 -0.12 7.94
N CYS A 20 -11.11 -0.93 7.99
CA CYS A 20 -10.52 -1.39 9.25
C CYS A 20 -9.97 -0.21 10.07
N VAL A 21 -9.20 0.66 9.43
CA VAL A 21 -8.59 1.82 10.12
C VAL A 21 -9.66 2.78 10.61
N ARG A 22 -10.63 3.11 9.77
CA ARG A 22 -11.71 4.04 10.14
C ARG A 22 -12.59 3.47 11.24
N THR A 23 -12.92 2.19 11.17
CA THR A 23 -13.72 1.53 12.21
C THR A 23 -13.02 1.60 13.56
N GLY A 24 -11.74 1.26 13.61
CA GLY A 24 -10.95 1.37 14.84
C GLY A 24 -10.91 2.79 15.38
N ALA A 25 -10.69 3.75 14.52
CA ALA A 25 -10.66 5.17 14.89
C ALA A 25 -12.00 5.64 15.45
N MET A 26 -13.10 5.28 14.80
CA MET A 26 -14.45 5.67 15.24
C MET A 26 -14.79 5.06 16.60
N ILE A 27 -14.48 3.78 16.81
CA ILE A 27 -14.73 3.10 18.09
C ILE A 27 -13.91 3.76 19.20
N ALA A 28 -12.70 4.20 18.91
CA ALA A 28 -11.83 4.87 19.87
C ALA A 28 -12.22 6.34 20.14
N GLY A 29 -13.20 6.87 19.40
CA GLY A 29 -13.68 8.24 19.61
C GLY A 29 -12.86 9.30 18.90
N ALA A 30 -12.22 8.96 17.76
CA ALA A 30 -11.43 9.93 17.01
C ALA A 30 -12.31 11.09 16.54
N ASP A 31 -11.78 12.31 16.63
CA ASP A 31 -12.44 13.49 16.07
C ASP A 31 -12.29 13.50 14.53
N GLU A 32 -12.92 14.48 13.89
CA GLU A 32 -12.92 14.56 12.42
C GLU A 32 -11.52 14.74 11.83
N GLU A 33 -10.67 15.50 12.51
CA GLU A 33 -9.29 15.74 12.05
C GLU A 33 -8.47 14.46 12.07
N LEU A 34 -8.51 13.73 13.18
CA LEU A 34 -7.81 12.47 13.31
C LEU A 34 -8.36 11.41 12.33
N LEU A 35 -9.68 11.35 12.21
CA LEU A 35 -10.31 10.41 11.29
C LEU A 35 -9.90 10.68 9.84
N ALA A 36 -9.83 11.95 9.44
CA ALA A 36 -9.37 12.32 8.10
C ALA A 36 -7.90 11.95 7.88
N ALA A 37 -7.05 12.19 8.87
CA ALA A 37 -5.64 11.84 8.80
C ALA A 37 -5.44 10.32 8.69
N LEU A 38 -6.15 9.55 9.49
CA LEU A 38 -6.08 8.09 9.45
C LEU A 38 -6.65 7.52 8.16
N THR A 39 -7.65 8.18 7.59
CA THR A 39 -8.20 7.80 6.28
C THR A 39 -7.14 7.98 5.18
N SER A 40 -6.45 9.13 5.16
CA SER A 40 -5.36 9.38 4.21
C SER A 40 -4.22 8.39 4.39
N TYR A 41 -3.86 8.08 5.63
CA TYR A 41 -2.87 7.06 5.95
C TYR A 41 -3.26 5.71 5.37
N ALA A 42 -4.49 5.27 5.61
CA ALA A 42 -4.99 3.96 5.16
C ALA A 42 -5.01 3.85 3.64
N GLU A 43 -5.43 4.90 2.95
CA GLU A 43 -5.43 4.92 1.48
C GLU A 43 -4.01 4.82 0.93
N GLY A 44 -3.07 5.55 1.50
CA GLY A 44 -1.68 5.54 1.08
C GLY A 44 -1.02 4.19 1.27
N ILE A 45 -1.12 3.61 2.47
CA ILE A 45 -0.50 2.30 2.73
C ILE A 45 -1.19 1.17 1.97
N GLY A 46 -2.50 1.27 1.76
CA GLY A 46 -3.25 0.27 1.00
C GLY A 46 -2.78 0.19 -0.45
N LEU A 47 -2.61 1.34 -1.09
CA LEU A 47 -2.11 1.39 -2.46
C LEU A 47 -0.64 0.96 -2.52
N ALA A 48 0.19 1.44 -1.59
CA ALA A 48 1.59 1.03 -1.51
C ALA A 48 1.72 -0.49 -1.33
N PHE A 49 0.88 -1.08 -0.51
CA PHE A 49 0.84 -2.53 -0.29
C PHE A 49 0.65 -3.28 -1.61
N GLN A 50 -0.30 -2.84 -2.43
CA GLN A 50 -0.56 -3.47 -3.73
C GLN A 50 0.60 -3.30 -4.69
N ILE A 51 1.23 -2.13 -4.71
CA ILE A 51 2.41 -1.90 -5.56
C ILE A 51 3.55 -2.81 -5.13
N ILE A 52 3.80 -2.94 -3.83
CA ILE A 52 4.84 -3.82 -3.30
C ILE A 52 4.54 -5.28 -3.62
N ASP A 53 3.29 -5.72 -3.52
CA ASP A 53 2.90 -7.08 -3.93
C ASP A 53 3.25 -7.35 -5.39
N ASP A 54 2.93 -6.41 -6.27
CA ASP A 54 3.25 -6.53 -7.69
C ASP A 54 4.76 -6.59 -7.93
N ILE A 55 5.53 -5.79 -7.19
CA ILE A 55 6.99 -5.79 -7.27
C ILE A 55 7.56 -7.12 -6.79
N LEU A 56 7.08 -7.62 -5.65
CA LEU A 56 7.55 -8.88 -5.08
C LEU A 56 7.24 -10.05 -5.99
N ASP A 57 6.09 -10.06 -6.63
CA ASP A 57 5.71 -11.11 -7.57
C ASP A 57 6.71 -11.18 -8.74
N VAL A 58 7.07 -10.05 -9.31
CA VAL A 58 8.04 -9.97 -10.41
C VAL A 58 9.43 -10.39 -9.95
N THR A 59 9.87 -9.88 -8.80
CA THR A 59 11.21 -10.13 -8.26
C THR A 59 11.39 -11.59 -7.86
N ALA A 60 10.41 -12.15 -7.16
CA ALA A 60 10.44 -13.55 -6.74
C ALA A 60 10.39 -14.50 -7.93
N SER A 61 9.67 -14.13 -8.99
CA SER A 61 9.61 -14.89 -10.24
C SER A 61 11.00 -15.11 -10.84
N SER A 62 11.83 -14.08 -10.80
CA SER A 62 13.20 -14.17 -11.32
C SER A 62 14.09 -15.08 -10.47
N GLU A 63 13.88 -15.07 -9.16
CA GLU A 63 14.75 -15.81 -8.22
C GLU A 63 14.36 -17.27 -8.06
N ILE A 64 13.07 -17.57 -8.10
CA ILE A 64 12.54 -18.89 -7.76
C ILE A 64 12.09 -19.65 -9.00
N LEU A 65 12.52 -19.21 -10.18
CA LEU A 65 12.13 -19.82 -11.44
C LEU A 65 10.62 -19.77 -11.70
N GLY A 66 9.94 -18.82 -11.08
CA GLY A 66 8.58 -18.44 -11.40
C GLY A 66 7.50 -19.48 -11.22
N LYS A 67 7.65 -20.42 -10.32
CA LYS A 67 6.65 -21.49 -10.19
C LYS A 67 5.28 -20.96 -9.76
N THR A 68 5.24 -20.36 -8.59
CA THR A 68 4.04 -19.70 -8.09
C THR A 68 4.18 -18.19 -8.11
N ALA A 69 5.38 -17.69 -7.82
CA ALA A 69 5.70 -16.29 -8.03
C ALA A 69 5.72 -16.01 -9.54
N GLY A 70 5.39 -14.81 -9.93
CA GLY A 70 5.25 -14.44 -11.33
C GLY A 70 3.95 -14.87 -11.97
N LYS A 71 3.09 -15.46 -11.20
CA LYS A 71 1.77 -15.92 -11.62
C LYS A 71 0.94 -14.82 -12.28
N ASP A 72 1.03 -13.58 -11.77
CA ASP A 72 0.33 -12.44 -12.34
C ASP A 72 0.84 -12.11 -13.74
N LEU A 73 2.12 -12.28 -14.00
CA LEU A 73 2.69 -12.09 -15.33
C LEU A 73 2.22 -13.17 -16.30
N LEU A 74 2.20 -14.41 -15.84
CA LEU A 74 1.76 -15.54 -16.67
C LEU A 74 0.28 -15.43 -17.02
N ALA A 75 -0.53 -14.92 -16.11
CA ALA A 75 -1.95 -14.71 -16.32
C ALA A 75 -2.27 -13.43 -17.09
N ASP A 76 -1.24 -12.73 -17.58
CA ASP A 76 -1.38 -11.45 -18.29
C ASP A 76 -2.13 -10.40 -17.49
N LYS A 77 -2.05 -10.48 -16.18
CA LYS A 77 -2.66 -9.50 -15.28
C LYS A 77 -1.94 -8.17 -15.40
N THR A 78 -2.68 -7.07 -15.41
CA THR A 78 -2.12 -5.73 -15.40
C THR A 78 -1.56 -5.40 -14.02
N THR A 79 -0.29 -5.02 -13.97
CA THR A 79 0.42 -4.70 -12.72
C THR A 79 1.18 -3.39 -12.85
N TYR A 80 1.60 -2.83 -11.72
CA TYR A 80 2.40 -1.61 -11.71
C TYR A 80 3.72 -1.77 -12.47
N PRO A 81 4.51 -2.82 -12.27
CA PRO A 81 5.75 -2.97 -13.04
C PRO A 81 5.54 -3.08 -14.54
N LYS A 82 4.44 -3.66 -14.99
CA LYS A 82 4.11 -3.71 -16.42
C LYS A 82 3.81 -2.34 -17.00
N LEU A 83 3.15 -1.48 -16.22
CA LEU A 83 2.74 -0.15 -16.68
C LEU A 83 3.84 0.90 -16.54
N LEU A 84 4.58 0.87 -15.44
CA LEU A 84 5.53 1.92 -15.06
C LEU A 84 6.99 1.48 -15.08
N GLY A 85 7.24 0.17 -15.11
CA GLY A 85 8.56 -0.36 -14.86
C GLY A 85 8.84 -0.53 -13.37
N LEU A 86 9.86 -1.31 -13.05
CA LEU A 86 10.17 -1.69 -11.68
C LEU A 86 10.60 -0.49 -10.83
N ASP A 87 11.50 0.35 -11.35
CA ASP A 87 12.05 1.47 -10.60
C ASP A 87 10.99 2.53 -10.26
N GLU A 88 10.16 2.88 -11.22
CA GLU A 88 9.08 3.85 -11.00
C GLU A 88 8.02 3.29 -10.04
N SER A 89 7.75 1.99 -10.11
CA SER A 89 6.85 1.33 -9.17
C SER A 89 7.38 1.44 -7.75
N LYS A 90 8.68 1.18 -7.54
CA LYS A 90 9.32 1.33 -6.23
C LYS A 90 9.24 2.75 -5.70
N LYS A 91 9.56 3.73 -6.56
CA LYS A 91 9.47 5.15 -6.20
C LYS A 91 8.07 5.53 -5.76
N ARG A 92 7.08 5.08 -6.50
CA ARG A 92 5.69 5.39 -6.21
C ARG A 92 5.27 4.81 -4.86
N ALA A 93 5.63 3.57 -4.58
CA ALA A 93 5.34 2.93 -3.29
C ALA A 93 5.99 3.71 -2.13
N LEU A 94 7.26 4.08 -2.26
CA LEU A 94 7.97 4.85 -1.23
C LEU A 94 7.33 6.22 -1.00
N ASN A 95 6.92 6.91 -2.06
CA ASN A 95 6.24 8.19 -1.95
C ASN A 95 4.89 8.08 -1.25
N LEU A 96 4.13 7.04 -1.55
CA LEU A 96 2.84 6.80 -0.92
C LEU A 96 2.99 6.55 0.57
N VAL A 97 3.98 5.75 0.96
CA VAL A 97 4.27 5.48 2.38
C VAL A 97 4.73 6.75 3.09
N LYS A 98 5.59 7.54 2.45
CA LYS A 98 6.06 8.81 3.01
C LYS A 98 4.89 9.74 3.30
N LYS A 99 3.99 9.93 2.34
CA LYS A 99 2.80 10.77 2.50
C LYS A 99 1.85 10.23 3.56
N ALA A 100 1.67 8.90 3.60
CA ALA A 100 0.85 8.27 4.62
C ALA A 100 1.40 8.56 6.03
N LYS A 101 2.70 8.42 6.22
CA LYS A 101 3.35 8.72 7.50
C LYS A 101 3.20 10.19 7.87
N GLU A 102 3.39 11.09 6.90
CA GLU A 102 3.23 12.53 7.12
C GLU A 102 1.83 12.89 7.62
N SER A 103 0.81 12.15 7.18
CA SER A 103 -0.58 12.40 7.58
C SER A 103 -0.80 12.25 9.09
N ILE A 104 -0.02 11.39 9.76
CA ILE A 104 -0.22 11.06 11.18
C ILE A 104 0.89 11.55 12.10
N ILE A 105 1.95 12.12 11.56
CA ILE A 105 3.06 12.70 12.36
C ILE A 105 2.56 13.70 13.43
N PRO A 106 1.55 14.56 13.17
CA PRO A 106 1.09 15.51 14.19
C PRO A 106 0.64 14.89 15.50
N TRP A 107 0.31 13.61 15.54
CA TRP A 107 -0.09 12.92 16.77
C TRP A 107 1.08 12.37 17.59
N GLY A 108 2.32 12.59 17.13
CA GLY A 108 3.52 12.29 17.91
C GLY A 108 3.70 10.83 18.23
N GLU A 109 4.05 10.51 19.46
CA GLU A 109 4.36 9.14 19.89
C GLU A 109 3.18 8.19 19.76
N ASP A 110 1.96 8.69 19.84
CA ASP A 110 0.76 7.88 19.67
C ASP A 110 0.67 7.27 18.27
N ALA A 111 1.34 7.86 17.29
CA ALA A 111 1.38 7.35 15.92
C ALA A 111 2.49 6.32 15.67
N ASN A 112 3.39 6.07 16.64
CA ASN A 112 4.59 5.26 16.41
C ASN A 112 4.29 3.86 15.87
N TYR A 113 3.27 3.19 16.37
CA TYR A 113 2.92 1.85 15.87
C TYR A 113 2.55 1.89 14.39
N LEU A 114 1.72 2.87 14.00
CA LEU A 114 1.29 3.00 12.60
C LEU A 114 2.43 3.45 11.68
N LEU A 115 3.34 4.28 12.19
CA LEU A 115 4.54 4.64 11.43
C LEU A 115 5.42 3.42 11.18
N SER A 116 5.60 2.56 12.18
CA SER A 116 6.36 1.32 12.04
C SER A 116 5.70 0.35 11.08
N LEU A 117 4.37 0.26 11.11
CA LEU A 117 3.63 -0.59 10.18
C LEU A 117 3.81 -0.13 8.73
N ALA A 118 3.80 1.17 8.49
CA ALA A 118 4.02 1.72 7.16
C ALA A 118 5.41 1.35 6.64
N ASP A 119 6.44 1.46 7.47
CA ASP A 119 7.80 1.06 7.11
C ASP A 119 7.90 -0.45 6.84
N PHE A 120 7.22 -1.25 7.64
CA PHE A 120 7.19 -2.71 7.44
C PHE A 120 6.66 -3.08 6.05
N ILE A 121 5.63 -2.39 5.59
CA ILE A 121 5.01 -2.66 4.29
C ILE A 121 6.01 -2.50 3.14
N THR A 122 6.83 -1.44 3.16
CA THR A 122 7.81 -1.20 2.10
C THR A 122 9.05 -2.06 2.21
N ASN A 123 9.38 -2.54 3.40
CA ASN A 123 10.61 -3.29 3.64
C ASN A 123 10.41 -4.80 3.66
N ARG A 124 9.20 -5.29 3.50
CA ARG A 124 8.95 -6.72 3.47
C ARG A 124 9.50 -7.35 2.20
N ASP A 125 9.87 -8.60 2.29
CA ASP A 125 10.43 -9.38 1.19
C ASP A 125 9.50 -10.48 0.69
N ARG A 126 8.28 -10.53 1.24
CA ARG A 126 7.25 -11.51 0.85
C ARG A 126 5.86 -11.14 1.38
#